data_d479eb490d649472cf3d548ad3cf917c
#
_entry.id   d479eb490d649472cf3d548ad3cf917c
#
_cell.length_a   1.000
_cell.length_b   1.000
_cell.length_c   1.000
_cell.angle_alpha   90.00
_cell.angle_beta   90.00
_cell.angle_gamma   90.00
#
_symmetry.space_group_name_H-M   'P 1'
#
loop_
_entity.id
_entity.type
_entity.pdbx_description
1 polymer ?
#
loop_
_entity_poly.entity_id
_entity_poly.type
_entity_poly.pdbx_seq_one_letter_code
_entity_poly.pdbx_strand_id
1 'polypeptide(L)'
;MKKIFVGKTVEEAKMMAAESFKVEMNRISFTVLEEPRKSLFGKLKGDARVEAEYTEVEQLSEKKPKFTGKKSEEAVKYIMNIFDKMNVTAEYTVEENEEGASINLQSSDTSFIIGRRGENLDALQYLTSMVCNRIDDEYYRVILDSNDYREKRKKTLEDLAKKIARNVLKSGRSTALEPMNPYERRIIHSMISEIEGVSSRSVGEEPYRKIIISSLNKKPDNRYNNGNKKGDKYKNDDRKNRNFESKSLDLKTSFEKDYKKPKPEDDIKAGLYGKIEV
;
A
#
# COMPACT_ATOMS: atom_id res chain seq x y z
N MET A 1 29.41 6.74 -15.33
CA MET A 1 30.77 7.34 -15.61
C MET A 1 30.91 8.62 -14.83
N LYS A 2 32.07 8.83 -14.14
CA LYS A 2 32.35 10.07 -13.45
C LYS A 2 33.49 10.83 -14.14
N LYS A 3 33.34 12.14 -14.40
CA LYS A 3 34.34 13.01 -14.97
C LYS A 3 34.27 14.41 -14.35
N ILE A 4 35.41 15.07 -14.24
CA ILE A 4 35.49 16.45 -13.75
C ILE A 4 35.63 17.39 -14.95
N PHE A 5 34.78 18.42 -14.97
CA PHE A 5 34.78 19.46 -15.97
C PHE A 5 35.14 20.79 -15.34
N VAL A 6 35.91 21.59 -16.07
CA VAL A 6 36.41 22.88 -15.61
C VAL A 6 35.93 23.96 -16.59
N GLY A 7 35.27 24.98 -16.08
CA GLY A 7 34.76 26.12 -16.85
C GLY A 7 34.91 27.43 -16.09
N LYS A 8 34.75 28.56 -16.76
CA LYS A 8 34.79 29.88 -16.11
C LYS A 8 33.62 30.12 -15.16
N THR A 9 32.51 29.40 -15.39
CA THR A 9 31.33 29.41 -14.52
C THR A 9 30.87 27.97 -14.30
N VAL A 10 30.09 27.76 -13.23
CA VAL A 10 29.49 26.46 -12.93
C VAL A 10 28.54 26.00 -14.06
N GLU A 11 27.84 26.94 -14.70
CA GLU A 11 26.93 26.65 -15.79
C GLU A 11 27.69 26.23 -17.05
N GLU A 12 28.82 26.86 -17.37
CA GLU A 12 29.67 26.48 -18.48
C GLU A 12 30.24 25.06 -18.29
N ALA A 13 30.71 24.74 -17.08
CA ALA A 13 31.20 23.39 -16.75
C ALA A 13 30.08 22.32 -16.87
N LYS A 14 28.87 22.65 -16.48
CA LYS A 14 27.72 21.76 -16.65
C LYS A 14 27.35 21.55 -18.12
N MET A 15 27.39 22.61 -18.95
CA MET A 15 27.15 22.50 -20.40
C MET A 15 28.21 21.64 -21.08
N MET A 16 29.48 21.83 -20.74
CA MET A 16 30.58 20.99 -21.28
C MET A 16 30.41 19.51 -20.91
N ALA A 17 29.91 19.23 -19.70
CA ALA A 17 29.59 17.87 -19.28
C ALA A 17 28.45 17.26 -20.11
N ALA A 18 27.37 18.01 -20.33
CA ALA A 18 26.23 17.57 -21.12
C ALA A 18 26.66 17.27 -22.58
N GLU A 19 27.47 18.14 -23.15
CA GLU A 19 28.01 17.96 -24.50
C GLU A 19 28.97 16.75 -24.59
N SER A 20 29.86 16.58 -23.59
CA SER A 20 30.77 15.43 -23.54
C SER A 20 30.08 14.09 -23.38
N PHE A 21 29.01 14.03 -22.60
CA PHE A 21 28.21 12.82 -22.41
C PHE A 21 27.14 12.64 -23.50
N LYS A 22 26.89 13.68 -24.33
CA LYS A 22 25.82 13.70 -25.36
C LYS A 22 24.43 13.40 -24.82
N VAL A 23 24.13 13.92 -23.64
CA VAL A 23 22.84 13.72 -22.94
C VAL A 23 22.35 15.05 -22.39
N GLU A 24 21.04 15.13 -22.14
CA GLU A 24 20.45 16.31 -21.54
C GLU A 24 20.91 16.52 -20.11
N MET A 25 21.05 17.79 -19.68
CA MET A 25 21.53 18.16 -18.33
C MET A 25 20.73 17.55 -17.19
N ASN A 26 19.44 17.30 -17.39
CA ASN A 26 18.52 16.70 -16.40
C ASN A 26 18.86 15.22 -16.06
N ARG A 27 19.70 14.58 -16.90
CA ARG A 27 20.12 13.17 -16.73
C ARG A 27 21.52 13.03 -16.12
N ILE A 28 22.15 14.13 -15.76
CA ILE A 28 23.49 14.15 -15.18
C ILE A 28 23.39 14.64 -13.74
N SER A 29 23.97 13.90 -12.82
CA SER A 29 24.14 14.36 -11.43
C SER A 29 25.39 15.23 -11.34
N PHE A 30 25.25 16.45 -10.86
CA PHE A 30 26.33 17.42 -10.76
C PHE A 30 26.69 17.67 -9.31
N THR A 31 27.97 17.55 -8.97
CA THR A 31 28.55 17.96 -7.68
C THR A 31 29.55 19.07 -7.91
N VAL A 32 29.30 20.25 -7.39
CA VAL A 32 30.21 21.39 -7.51
C VAL A 32 31.34 21.20 -6.52
N LEU A 33 32.56 21.06 -7.03
CA LEU A 33 33.78 20.90 -6.22
C LEU A 33 34.40 22.24 -5.87
N GLU A 34 34.47 23.17 -6.82
CA GLU A 34 35.04 24.50 -6.62
C GLU A 34 34.21 25.54 -7.38
N GLU A 35 33.90 26.67 -6.73
CA GLU A 35 33.24 27.83 -7.34
C GLU A 35 34.20 28.98 -7.56
N PRO A 36 34.09 29.72 -8.70
CA PRO A 36 34.92 30.87 -8.95
C PRO A 36 34.61 32.00 -7.96
N ARG A 37 35.63 32.59 -7.35
CA ARG A 37 35.46 33.69 -6.38
C ARG A 37 35.22 35.02 -7.10
N LYS A 38 34.20 35.77 -6.69
CA LYS A 38 33.97 37.11 -7.17
C LYS A 38 34.97 38.08 -6.51
N SER A 39 35.76 38.78 -7.33
CA SER A 39 36.59 39.88 -6.87
C SER A 39 35.74 41.11 -6.50
N LEU A 40 36.21 41.99 -5.63
CA LEU A 40 35.57 43.25 -5.25
C LEU A 40 35.20 44.16 -6.44
N PHE A 41 35.79 43.94 -7.61
CA PHE A 41 35.48 44.65 -8.88
C PHE A 41 34.58 43.84 -9.83
N GLY A 42 33.88 42.83 -9.37
CA GLY A 42 32.92 42.07 -10.17
C GLY A 42 33.52 41.07 -11.17
N LYS A 43 34.83 40.93 -11.27
CA LYS A 43 35.49 39.93 -12.13
C LYS A 43 35.60 38.59 -11.41
N LEU A 44 35.22 37.51 -12.09
CA LEU A 44 35.42 36.15 -11.61
C LEU A 44 36.92 35.82 -11.62
N LYS A 45 37.46 35.31 -10.52
CA LYS A 45 38.84 34.86 -10.37
C LYS A 45 38.81 33.36 -9.96
N GLY A 46 39.45 32.54 -10.79
CA GLY A 46 39.47 31.08 -10.65
C GLY A 46 38.44 30.42 -11.56
N ASP A 47 38.60 29.14 -11.76
CA ASP A 47 37.70 28.31 -12.61
C ASP A 47 36.77 27.52 -11.72
N ALA A 48 35.54 27.27 -12.22
CA ALA A 48 34.58 26.36 -11.59
C ALA A 48 34.97 24.91 -11.91
N ARG A 49 34.94 24.05 -10.91
CA ARG A 49 35.12 22.61 -11.10
C ARG A 49 33.87 21.88 -10.70
N VAL A 50 33.33 21.12 -11.64
CA VAL A 50 32.09 20.35 -11.45
C VAL A 50 32.40 18.89 -11.75
N GLU A 51 32.13 18.02 -10.81
CA GLU A 51 32.11 16.59 -11.03
C GLU A 51 30.72 16.23 -11.60
N ALA A 52 30.70 15.69 -12.81
CA ALA A 52 29.50 15.20 -13.45
C ALA A 52 29.52 13.67 -13.42
N GLU A 53 28.50 13.12 -12.80
CA GLU A 53 28.25 11.68 -12.78
C GLU A 53 27.07 11.37 -13.69
N TYR A 54 27.38 10.70 -14.79
CA TYR A 54 26.39 10.10 -15.66
C TYR A 54 26.39 8.59 -15.41
N THR A 55 25.33 8.12 -14.76
CA THR A 55 24.99 6.70 -14.79
C THR A 55 24.25 6.50 -16.10
N GLU A 56 24.87 5.78 -17.02
CA GLU A 56 24.15 5.24 -18.15
C GLU A 56 23.07 4.34 -17.54
N VAL A 57 21.91 4.94 -17.26
CA VAL A 57 20.70 4.16 -17.22
C VAL A 57 20.67 3.61 -18.61
N GLU A 58 21.02 2.31 -18.77
CA GLU A 58 20.69 1.60 -19.99
C GLU A 58 19.32 2.15 -20.36
N GLN A 59 19.27 2.88 -21.47
CA GLN A 59 18.01 3.11 -22.10
C GLN A 59 17.40 1.72 -22.07
N LEU A 60 16.39 1.51 -21.23
CA LEU A 60 15.40 0.52 -21.51
C LEU A 60 14.94 0.94 -22.90
N SER A 61 15.81 0.61 -23.88
CA SER A 61 15.47 0.64 -25.28
C SER A 61 14.08 0.07 -25.26
N GLU A 62 13.16 0.72 -25.93
CA GLU A 62 11.88 0.19 -26.32
C GLU A 62 12.06 -1.25 -26.81
N LYS A 63 12.40 -2.16 -25.94
CA LYS A 63 12.16 -3.57 -26.10
C LYS A 63 10.66 -3.63 -25.97
N LYS A 64 9.99 -3.36 -27.11
CA LYS A 64 8.60 -3.77 -27.28
C LYS A 64 8.55 -5.15 -26.66
N PRO A 65 7.78 -5.36 -25.60
CA PRO A 65 7.74 -6.64 -24.92
C PRO A 65 7.46 -7.68 -26.02
N LYS A 66 8.29 -8.70 -26.10
CA LYS A 66 8.03 -9.81 -27.00
C LYS A 66 6.93 -10.61 -26.35
N PHE A 67 5.69 -10.33 -26.75
CA PHE A 67 4.58 -11.18 -26.38
C PHE A 67 4.76 -12.52 -27.08
N THR A 68 4.77 -13.59 -26.31
CA THR A 68 4.79 -14.96 -26.83
C THR A 68 3.37 -15.50 -27.01
N GLY A 69 2.36 -14.84 -26.40
CA GLY A 69 0.97 -15.26 -26.46
C GLY A 69 -0.04 -14.10 -26.60
N LYS A 70 -1.19 -14.41 -27.21
CA LYS A 70 -2.32 -13.46 -27.33
C LYS A 70 -2.86 -12.99 -25.99
N LYS A 71 -2.77 -13.83 -24.94
CA LYS A 71 -3.33 -13.53 -23.62
C LYS A 71 -2.56 -12.43 -22.90
N SER A 72 -1.23 -12.43 -22.98
CA SER A 72 -0.39 -11.37 -22.40
C SER A 72 -0.59 -10.03 -23.10
N GLU A 73 -0.73 -10.05 -24.44
CA GLU A 73 -1.00 -8.84 -25.21
C GLU A 73 -2.36 -8.23 -24.85
N GLU A 74 -3.41 -9.05 -24.76
CA GLU A 74 -4.74 -8.59 -24.33
C GLU A 74 -4.75 -8.12 -22.87
N ALA A 75 -3.96 -8.74 -21.98
CA ALA A 75 -3.78 -8.28 -20.60
C ALA A 75 -3.28 -6.85 -20.55
N VAL A 76 -2.18 -6.59 -21.25
CA VAL A 76 -1.55 -5.26 -21.29
C VAL A 76 -2.47 -4.25 -21.94
N LYS A 77 -3.06 -4.60 -23.09
CA LYS A 77 -4.01 -3.74 -23.79
C LYS A 77 -5.19 -3.34 -22.90
N TYR A 78 -5.72 -4.28 -22.14
CA TYR A 78 -6.81 -4.01 -21.20
C TYR A 78 -6.39 -3.03 -20.10
N ILE A 79 -5.22 -3.25 -19.47
CA ILE A 79 -4.69 -2.38 -18.42
C ILE A 79 -4.44 -0.98 -18.97
N MET A 80 -3.77 -0.86 -20.12
CA MET A 80 -3.46 0.44 -20.73
C MET A 80 -4.71 1.20 -21.13
N ASN A 81 -5.74 0.53 -21.64
CA ASN A 81 -7.04 1.16 -21.92
C ASN A 81 -7.73 1.71 -20.68
N ILE A 82 -7.57 1.05 -19.51
CA ILE A 82 -8.07 1.57 -18.24
C ILE A 82 -7.31 2.84 -17.86
N PHE A 83 -5.97 2.79 -17.92
CA PHE A 83 -5.13 3.93 -17.54
C PHE A 83 -5.34 5.14 -18.45
N ASP A 84 -5.50 4.95 -19.76
CA ASP A 84 -5.85 6.02 -20.68
C ASP A 84 -7.16 6.71 -20.31
N LYS A 85 -8.21 5.93 -19.97
CA LYS A 85 -9.49 6.49 -19.51
C LYS A 85 -9.41 7.18 -18.16
N MET A 86 -8.45 6.81 -17.34
CA MET A 86 -8.19 7.40 -16.03
C MET A 86 -7.19 8.55 -16.09
N ASN A 87 -6.66 8.88 -17.27
CA ASN A 87 -5.59 9.86 -17.49
C ASN A 87 -4.32 9.57 -16.65
N VAL A 88 -3.99 8.29 -16.48
CA VAL A 88 -2.78 7.84 -15.79
C VAL A 88 -1.76 7.39 -16.81
N THR A 89 -0.59 8.02 -16.79
CA THR A 89 0.53 7.58 -17.63
C THR A 89 1.31 6.49 -16.89
N ALA A 90 1.43 5.33 -17.50
CA ALA A 90 2.19 4.22 -16.95
C ALA A 90 3.01 3.52 -18.04
N GLU A 91 4.20 3.10 -17.65
CA GLU A 91 5.05 2.19 -18.40
C GLU A 91 4.87 0.79 -17.84
N TYR A 92 5.15 -0.22 -18.66
CA TYR A 92 5.03 -1.61 -18.22
C TYR A 92 6.18 -2.46 -18.73
N THR A 93 6.52 -3.48 -17.96
CA THR A 93 7.41 -4.58 -18.37
C THR A 93 6.66 -5.88 -18.19
N VAL A 94 6.83 -6.80 -19.12
CA VAL A 94 6.16 -8.11 -19.11
C VAL A 94 7.21 -9.20 -19.14
N GLU A 95 7.13 -10.10 -18.19
CA GLU A 95 7.86 -11.35 -18.14
C GLU A 95 6.85 -12.49 -18.29
N GLU A 96 6.99 -13.26 -19.38
CA GLU A 96 6.06 -14.32 -19.74
C GLU A 96 6.74 -15.69 -19.63
N ASN A 97 6.00 -16.65 -19.10
CA ASN A 97 6.39 -18.05 -19.05
C ASN A 97 5.23 -18.94 -19.51
N GLU A 98 5.44 -20.25 -19.53
CA GLU A 98 4.43 -21.23 -19.98
C GLU A 98 3.14 -21.21 -19.14
N GLU A 99 3.21 -20.79 -17.87
CA GLU A 99 2.08 -20.78 -16.94
C GLU A 99 1.33 -19.44 -16.93
N GLY A 100 1.95 -18.35 -17.39
CA GLY A 100 1.35 -17.02 -17.32
C GLY A 100 2.30 -15.87 -17.54
N ALA A 101 1.86 -14.65 -17.19
CA ALA A 101 2.65 -13.44 -17.29
C ALA A 101 2.73 -12.69 -15.97
N SER A 102 3.91 -12.14 -15.70
CA SER A 102 4.15 -11.14 -14.66
C SER A 102 4.29 -9.78 -15.31
N ILE A 103 3.41 -8.86 -14.96
CA ILE A 103 3.36 -7.50 -15.50
C ILE A 103 3.73 -6.54 -14.39
N ASN A 104 4.83 -5.81 -14.57
CA ASN A 104 5.25 -4.77 -13.64
C ASN A 104 4.91 -3.39 -14.22
N LEU A 105 4.20 -2.58 -13.43
CA LEU A 105 3.74 -1.26 -13.80
C LEU A 105 4.59 -0.18 -13.14
N GLN A 106 5.02 0.81 -13.92
CA GLN A 106 5.77 1.96 -13.44
C GLN A 106 5.04 3.24 -13.85
N SER A 107 4.82 4.14 -12.89
CA SER A 107 4.14 5.43 -13.13
C SER A 107 4.66 6.48 -12.17
N SER A 108 4.55 7.75 -12.56
CA SER A 108 4.71 8.88 -11.64
C SER A 108 3.66 8.85 -10.53
N ASP A 109 2.44 8.39 -10.85
CA ASP A 109 1.30 8.29 -9.94
C ASP A 109 1.11 6.87 -9.37
N THR A 110 2.19 6.27 -8.91
CA THR A 110 2.20 4.90 -8.35
C THR A 110 1.16 4.69 -7.26
N SER A 111 0.88 5.73 -6.46
CA SER A 111 -0.13 5.67 -5.40
C SER A 111 -1.54 5.38 -5.92
N PHE A 112 -1.85 5.85 -7.12
CA PHE A 112 -3.13 5.62 -7.77
C PHE A 112 -3.26 4.19 -8.30
N ILE A 113 -2.19 3.68 -8.91
CA ILE A 113 -2.14 2.30 -9.41
C ILE A 113 -2.27 1.30 -8.27
N ILE A 114 -1.54 1.53 -7.18
CA ILE A 114 -1.56 0.64 -6.01
C ILE A 114 -2.85 0.79 -5.24
N GLY A 115 -3.31 2.02 -5.01
CA GLY A 115 -4.44 2.33 -4.17
C GLY A 115 -4.17 2.11 -2.68
N ARG A 116 -5.22 2.19 -1.89
CA ARG A 116 -5.12 1.98 -0.44
C ARG A 116 -4.76 0.52 -0.15
N ARG A 117 -3.55 0.29 0.36
CA ARG A 117 -3.07 -1.06 0.75
C ARG A 117 -3.02 -2.07 -0.40
N GLY A 118 -2.93 -1.61 -1.64
CA GLY A 118 -2.88 -2.48 -2.81
C GLY A 118 -4.25 -2.92 -3.33
N GLU A 119 -5.35 -2.34 -2.84
CA GLU A 119 -6.72 -2.70 -3.26
C GLU A 119 -6.93 -2.49 -4.76
N ASN A 120 -6.44 -1.36 -5.33
CA ASN A 120 -6.55 -1.11 -6.77
C ASN A 120 -5.71 -2.10 -7.58
N LEU A 121 -4.51 -2.39 -7.10
CA LEU A 121 -3.60 -3.34 -7.75
C LEU A 121 -4.20 -4.76 -7.77
N ASP A 122 -4.82 -5.18 -6.68
CA ASP A 122 -5.48 -6.48 -6.59
C ASP A 122 -6.73 -6.53 -7.47
N ALA A 123 -7.52 -5.44 -7.53
CA ALA A 123 -8.68 -5.33 -8.41
C ALA A 123 -8.29 -5.35 -9.89
N LEU A 124 -7.26 -4.60 -10.28
CA LEU A 124 -6.73 -4.60 -11.65
C LEU A 124 -6.22 -5.99 -12.04
N GLN A 125 -5.46 -6.65 -11.17
CA GLN A 125 -5.00 -8.02 -11.41
C GLN A 125 -6.16 -8.99 -11.63
N TYR A 126 -7.19 -8.91 -10.79
CA TYR A 126 -8.36 -9.77 -10.89
C TYR A 126 -9.10 -9.56 -12.23
N LEU A 127 -9.39 -8.31 -12.59
CA LEU A 127 -10.07 -7.97 -13.84
C LEU A 127 -9.24 -8.39 -15.06
N THR A 128 -7.94 -8.13 -15.05
CA THR A 128 -7.04 -8.52 -16.12
C THR A 128 -6.99 -10.04 -16.29
N SER A 129 -6.92 -10.78 -15.18
CA SER A 129 -6.97 -12.24 -15.19
C SER A 129 -8.28 -12.75 -15.80
N MET A 130 -9.41 -12.13 -15.50
CA MET A 130 -10.71 -12.49 -16.10
C MET A 130 -10.73 -12.25 -17.62
N VAL A 131 -10.18 -11.13 -18.07
CA VAL A 131 -10.12 -10.82 -19.52
C VAL A 131 -9.27 -11.83 -20.27
N CYS A 132 -8.09 -12.16 -19.75
CA CYS A 132 -7.20 -13.14 -20.37
C CYS A 132 -7.79 -14.54 -20.43
N ASN A 133 -8.48 -14.97 -19.37
CA ASN A 133 -9.05 -16.32 -19.29
C ASN A 133 -10.42 -16.47 -19.99
N ARG A 134 -10.89 -15.41 -20.67
CA ARG A 134 -12.06 -15.49 -21.56
C ARG A 134 -11.72 -15.86 -22.98
N ILE A 135 -10.43 -15.86 -23.37
CA ILE A 135 -9.99 -16.07 -24.76
C ILE A 135 -10.11 -17.54 -25.14
N ASP A 136 -9.74 -18.42 -24.23
CA ASP A 136 -9.81 -19.88 -24.39
C ASP A 136 -10.00 -20.56 -23.01
N ASP A 137 -10.14 -21.89 -23.00
CA ASP A 137 -10.40 -22.69 -21.81
C ASP A 137 -9.15 -22.98 -20.96
N GLU A 138 -7.95 -22.62 -21.44
CA GLU A 138 -6.72 -22.82 -20.68
C GLU A 138 -6.50 -21.72 -19.67
N TYR A 139 -6.29 -22.08 -18.40
CA TYR A 139 -6.04 -21.12 -17.35
C TYR A 139 -4.67 -20.46 -17.50
N TYR A 140 -4.68 -19.14 -17.60
CA TYR A 140 -3.48 -18.30 -17.71
C TYR A 140 -3.34 -17.42 -16.48
N ARG A 141 -2.22 -17.57 -15.79
CA ARG A 141 -1.94 -16.83 -14.55
C ARG A 141 -1.41 -15.44 -14.88
N VAL A 142 -2.09 -14.41 -14.39
CA VAL A 142 -1.62 -13.03 -14.47
C VAL A 142 -1.21 -12.55 -13.09
N ILE A 143 0.03 -12.08 -12.97
CA ILE A 143 0.55 -11.43 -11.77
C ILE A 143 0.80 -9.97 -12.12
N LEU A 144 0.24 -9.06 -11.34
CA LEU A 144 0.42 -7.63 -11.50
C LEU A 144 1.14 -7.06 -10.28
N ASP A 145 2.21 -6.30 -10.51
CA ASP A 145 2.90 -5.58 -9.45
C ASP A 145 3.28 -4.16 -9.90
N SER A 146 3.65 -3.32 -8.97
CA SER A 146 4.10 -1.96 -9.22
C SER A 146 5.23 -1.61 -8.26
N ASN A 147 6.44 -1.41 -8.83
CA ASN A 147 7.63 -1.03 -8.05
C ASN A 147 7.90 -1.92 -6.83
N ASP A 148 7.75 -3.23 -6.97
CA ASP A 148 7.93 -4.23 -5.89
C ASP A 148 7.06 -3.93 -4.65
N TYR A 149 5.87 -3.39 -4.88
CA TYR A 149 4.95 -3.00 -3.81
C TYR A 149 4.64 -4.15 -2.88
N ARG A 150 4.36 -5.34 -3.43
CA ARG A 150 3.96 -6.52 -2.64
C ARG A 150 5.04 -6.92 -1.64
N GLU A 151 6.30 -6.90 -2.04
CA GLU A 151 7.43 -7.20 -1.14
C GLU A 151 7.63 -6.11 -0.08
N LYS A 152 7.60 -4.84 -0.49
CA LYS A 152 7.69 -3.69 0.41
C LYS A 152 6.55 -3.68 1.44
N ARG A 153 5.33 -4.01 0.98
CA ARG A 153 4.16 -4.11 1.84
C ARG A 153 4.29 -5.24 2.85
N LYS A 154 4.75 -6.41 2.42
CA LYS A 154 5.02 -7.54 3.31
C LYS A 154 5.98 -7.15 4.43
N LYS A 155 7.12 -6.53 4.11
CA LYS A 155 8.08 -6.04 5.12
C LYS A 155 7.44 -5.04 6.10
N THR A 156 6.64 -4.12 5.59
CA THR A 156 5.92 -3.14 6.43
C THR A 156 4.96 -3.83 7.41
N LEU A 157 4.26 -4.88 6.99
CA LEU A 157 3.35 -5.65 7.85
C LEU A 157 4.11 -6.47 8.90
N GLU A 158 5.25 -7.05 8.54
CA GLU A 158 6.13 -7.76 9.48
C GLU A 158 6.65 -6.81 10.57
N ASP A 159 7.11 -5.61 10.19
CA ASP A 159 7.59 -4.61 11.14
C ASP A 159 6.47 -4.07 12.04
N LEU A 160 5.28 -3.88 11.47
CA LEU A 160 4.08 -3.52 12.23
C LEU A 160 3.75 -4.59 13.28
N ALA A 161 3.74 -5.87 12.88
CA ALA A 161 3.49 -7.00 13.77
C ALA A 161 4.48 -7.03 14.95
N LYS A 162 5.78 -6.90 14.65
CA LYS A 162 6.86 -6.83 15.68
C LYS A 162 6.68 -5.65 16.62
N LYS A 163 6.33 -4.47 16.09
CA LYS A 163 6.09 -3.26 16.89
C LYS A 163 4.90 -3.43 17.83
N ILE A 164 3.79 -3.94 17.31
CA ILE A 164 2.57 -4.15 18.11
C ILE A 164 2.78 -5.25 19.17
N ALA A 165 3.45 -6.36 18.81
CA ALA A 165 3.78 -7.42 19.77
C ALA A 165 4.58 -6.88 20.96
N ARG A 166 5.62 -6.08 20.70
CA ARG A 166 6.40 -5.42 21.77
C ARG A 166 5.55 -4.52 22.65
N ASN A 167 4.62 -3.77 22.06
CA ASN A 167 3.72 -2.89 22.82
C ASN A 167 2.74 -3.71 23.67
N VAL A 168 2.20 -4.80 23.15
CA VAL A 168 1.28 -5.71 23.85
C VAL A 168 2.00 -6.40 25.01
N LEU A 169 3.25 -6.85 24.83
CA LEU A 169 4.06 -7.44 25.89
C LEU A 169 4.34 -6.44 27.02
N LYS A 170 4.67 -5.19 26.68
CA LYS A 170 4.94 -4.14 27.69
C LYS A 170 3.70 -3.73 28.44
N SER A 171 2.58 -3.53 27.74
CA SER A 171 1.35 -3.00 28.33
C SER A 171 0.46 -4.08 28.96
N GLY A 172 0.57 -5.33 28.51
CA GLY A 172 -0.34 -6.42 28.84
C GLY A 172 -1.74 -6.29 28.22
N ARG A 173 -1.97 -5.25 27.40
CA ARG A 173 -3.27 -4.97 26.78
C ARG A 173 -3.32 -5.50 25.38
N SER A 174 -4.47 -6.04 24.98
CA SER A 174 -4.72 -6.44 23.60
C SER A 174 -4.86 -5.21 22.70
N THR A 175 -4.37 -5.33 21.48
CA THR A 175 -4.46 -4.29 20.45
C THR A 175 -5.15 -4.86 19.22
N ALA A 176 -6.17 -4.15 18.72
CA ALA A 176 -6.81 -4.48 17.45
C ALA A 176 -6.14 -3.69 16.32
N LEU A 177 -5.84 -4.38 15.24
CA LEU A 177 -5.37 -3.76 13.99
C LEU A 177 -6.57 -3.33 13.14
N GLU A 178 -6.30 -2.54 12.12
CA GLU A 178 -7.31 -2.17 11.15
C GLU A 178 -7.73 -3.39 10.30
N PRO A 179 -8.92 -3.36 9.68
CA PRO A 179 -9.32 -4.37 8.71
C PRO A 179 -8.32 -4.50 7.57
N MET A 180 -8.07 -5.71 7.12
CA MET A 180 -7.12 -6.01 6.05
C MET A 180 -7.49 -7.32 5.34
N ASN A 181 -6.99 -7.49 4.14
CA ASN A 181 -7.27 -8.67 3.32
C ASN A 181 -6.74 -9.97 3.95
N PRO A 182 -7.22 -11.15 3.52
CA PRO A 182 -6.82 -12.44 4.10
C PRO A 182 -5.32 -12.72 4.03
N TYR A 183 -4.66 -12.29 2.96
CA TYR A 183 -3.24 -12.48 2.76
C TYR A 183 -2.41 -11.68 3.76
N GLU A 184 -2.74 -10.40 3.96
CA GLU A 184 -2.09 -9.54 4.95
C GLU A 184 -2.28 -10.07 6.38
N ARG A 185 -3.49 -10.55 6.69
CA ARG A 185 -3.76 -11.17 7.99
C ARG A 185 -2.89 -12.42 8.22
N ARG A 186 -2.64 -13.21 7.18
CA ARG A 186 -1.78 -14.39 7.25
C ARG A 186 -0.33 -14.01 7.58
N ILE A 187 0.21 -12.95 6.94
CA ILE A 187 1.57 -12.45 7.22
C ILE A 187 1.70 -12.09 8.70
N ILE A 188 0.74 -11.31 9.23
CA ILE A 188 0.78 -10.89 10.64
C ILE A 188 0.63 -12.09 11.58
N HIS A 189 -0.24 -13.04 11.28
CA HIS A 189 -0.37 -14.26 12.08
C HIS A 189 0.94 -15.05 12.13
N SER A 190 1.60 -15.25 10.99
CA SER A 190 2.89 -15.94 10.93
C SER A 190 3.93 -15.26 11.80
N MET A 191 4.08 -13.94 11.66
CA MET A 191 5.04 -13.17 12.46
C MET A 191 4.76 -13.20 13.96
N ILE A 192 3.49 -13.13 14.36
CA ILE A 192 3.12 -13.20 15.78
C ILE A 192 3.34 -14.59 16.37
N SER A 193 3.18 -15.65 15.56
CA SER A 193 3.43 -17.02 16.00
C SER A 193 4.91 -17.30 16.34
N GLU A 194 5.83 -16.50 15.79
CA GLU A 194 7.27 -16.60 16.08
C GLU A 194 7.67 -15.84 17.37
N ILE A 195 6.78 -15.04 17.93
CA ILE A 195 7.07 -14.19 19.09
C ILE A 195 6.44 -14.80 20.36
N GLU A 196 7.27 -15.18 21.33
CA GLU A 196 6.79 -15.72 22.59
C GLU A 196 6.02 -14.72 23.41
N GLY A 197 5.00 -15.19 24.13
CA GLY A 197 4.22 -14.39 25.07
C GLY A 197 3.08 -13.57 24.44
N VAL A 198 2.89 -13.65 23.14
CA VAL A 198 1.77 -13.02 22.42
C VAL A 198 0.98 -14.06 21.62
N SER A 199 -0.27 -13.75 21.35
CA SER A 199 -1.14 -14.51 20.48
C SER A 199 -1.92 -13.57 19.57
N SER A 200 -2.32 -14.08 18.40
CA SER A 200 -3.14 -13.33 17.46
C SER A 200 -4.39 -14.11 17.07
N ARG A 201 -5.49 -13.39 16.87
CA ARG A 201 -6.73 -13.97 16.36
C ARG A 201 -7.40 -13.03 15.36
N SER A 202 -8.03 -13.60 14.35
CA SER A 202 -8.82 -12.88 13.36
C SER A 202 -10.29 -12.81 13.80
N VAL A 203 -10.88 -11.60 13.78
CA VAL A 203 -12.24 -11.32 14.28
C VAL A 203 -13.01 -10.46 13.28
N GLY A 204 -14.32 -10.71 13.16
CA GLY A 204 -15.21 -9.99 12.25
C GLY A 204 -15.42 -10.73 10.93
N GLU A 205 -16.23 -10.15 10.07
CA GLU A 205 -16.55 -10.64 8.73
C GLU A 205 -15.96 -9.72 7.66
N GLU A 206 -15.69 -10.25 6.47
CA GLU A 206 -15.19 -9.44 5.35
C GLU A 206 -16.25 -8.39 4.95
N PRO A 207 -15.85 -7.19 4.58
CA PRO A 207 -14.48 -6.65 4.44
C PRO A 207 -13.88 -6.07 5.74
N TYR A 208 -14.60 -6.11 6.86
CA TYR A 208 -14.20 -5.48 8.14
C TYR A 208 -13.40 -6.40 9.07
N ARG A 209 -13.02 -7.58 8.59
CA ARG A 209 -12.28 -8.56 9.37
C ARG A 209 -10.89 -8.07 9.71
N LYS A 210 -10.51 -8.15 11.00
CA LYS A 210 -9.28 -7.61 11.56
C LYS A 210 -8.57 -8.59 12.48
N ILE A 211 -7.31 -8.30 12.79
CA ILE A 211 -6.51 -9.06 13.75
C ILE A 211 -6.51 -8.37 15.09
N ILE A 212 -6.64 -9.16 16.16
CA ILE A 212 -6.41 -8.74 17.53
C ILE A 212 -5.18 -9.48 18.03
N ILE A 213 -4.19 -8.73 18.54
CA ILE A 213 -2.98 -9.25 19.17
C ILE A 213 -3.13 -9.10 20.68
N SER A 214 -2.91 -10.18 21.41
CA SER A 214 -3.11 -10.24 22.88
C SER A 214 -1.88 -10.82 23.56
N SER A 215 -1.57 -10.36 24.78
CA SER A 215 -0.55 -10.99 25.61
C SER A 215 -1.10 -12.29 26.21
N LEU A 216 -0.29 -13.35 26.21
CA LEU A 216 -0.59 -14.60 26.93
C LEU A 216 -0.48 -14.40 28.43
N ASN A 217 0.42 -13.51 28.87
CA ASN A 217 0.59 -13.11 30.27
C ASN A 217 -0.35 -11.93 30.58
N LYS A 218 -1.63 -12.23 30.84
CA LYS A 218 -2.58 -11.21 31.29
C LYS A 218 -2.11 -10.68 32.66
N LYS A 219 -1.56 -9.47 32.69
CA LYS A 219 -1.49 -8.74 33.96
C LYS A 219 -2.91 -8.46 34.39
N PRO A 220 -3.30 -8.80 35.64
CA PRO A 220 -4.63 -8.47 36.14
C PRO A 220 -4.86 -6.97 36.00
N ASP A 221 -6.01 -6.60 35.45
CA ASP A 221 -6.39 -5.18 35.26
C ASP A 221 -6.67 -4.58 36.62
N ASN A 222 -5.67 -3.93 37.24
CA ASN A 222 -5.74 -3.32 38.56
C ASN A 222 -6.61 -2.05 38.57
N ARG A 223 -7.50 -1.86 37.60
CA ARG A 223 -8.37 -0.68 37.52
C ARG A 223 -9.58 -0.70 38.46
N TYR A 224 -9.89 -1.85 39.06
CA TYR A 224 -11.07 -1.96 39.94
C TYR A 224 -10.76 -1.84 41.44
N ASN A 225 -9.51 -1.60 41.85
CA ASN A 225 -9.17 -1.60 43.30
C ASN A 225 -8.72 -0.25 43.84
N ASN A 226 -9.10 0.86 43.23
CA ASN A 226 -8.87 2.19 43.81
C ASN A 226 -10.19 2.95 43.99
N GLY A 227 -11.20 2.26 44.54
CA GLY A 227 -12.47 2.78 44.94
C GLY A 227 -12.55 2.81 46.48
N ASN A 228 -12.08 3.90 47.07
CA ASN A 228 -12.54 4.48 48.35
C ASN A 228 -12.67 3.56 49.59
N LYS A 229 -11.59 3.49 50.36
CA LYS A 229 -11.74 3.51 51.83
C LYS A 229 -11.83 4.98 52.31
N LYS A 230 -12.99 5.59 52.24
CA LYS A 230 -13.41 6.64 53.15
C LYS A 230 -14.79 6.25 53.66
N GLY A 231 -14.82 5.94 54.96
CA GLY A 231 -16.05 5.64 55.63
C GLY A 231 -16.95 6.86 55.64
N ASP A 232 -18.22 6.59 55.42
CA ASP A 232 -19.29 7.35 56.04
C ASP A 232 -20.48 6.42 56.24
N LYS A 233 -20.82 6.31 57.50
CA LYS A 233 -22.07 5.75 58.01
C LYS A 233 -23.21 6.57 57.46
N TYR A 234 -24.08 6.00 56.65
CA TYR A 234 -25.51 6.39 56.63
C TYR A 234 -26.37 5.27 56.00
N LYS A 235 -27.26 4.79 56.88
CA LYS A 235 -28.63 4.31 56.72
C LYS A 235 -29.03 3.44 55.54
N ASN A 236 -29.50 2.25 55.90
CA ASN A 236 -30.46 1.42 55.18
C ASN A 236 -31.52 2.27 54.47
N ASP A 237 -31.68 2.07 53.20
CA ASP A 237 -32.95 2.27 52.55
C ASP A 237 -33.15 1.22 51.45
N ASP A 238 -34.22 0.50 51.55
CA ASP A 238 -34.68 -0.53 50.63
C ASP A 238 -34.87 0.04 49.24
N ARG A 239 -34.06 -0.36 48.26
CA ARG A 239 -34.40 -0.21 46.84
C ARG A 239 -34.09 -1.46 46.05
N LYS A 240 -35.14 -2.25 45.87
CA LYS A 240 -35.54 -3.05 44.72
C LYS A 240 -34.48 -3.26 43.66
N ASN A 241 -34.19 -4.54 43.47
CA ASN A 241 -33.71 -5.22 42.30
C ASN A 241 -34.02 -4.45 41.02
N ARG A 242 -33.05 -3.80 40.40
CA ARG A 242 -33.12 -3.36 39.01
C ARG A 242 -32.16 -4.22 38.22
N ASN A 243 -32.74 -5.14 37.46
CA ASN A 243 -32.09 -5.81 36.35
C ASN A 243 -31.39 -4.76 35.49
N PHE A 244 -30.06 -4.80 35.46
CA PHE A 244 -29.27 -4.02 34.53
C PHE A 244 -29.23 -4.80 33.21
N GLU A 245 -30.26 -4.62 32.37
CA GLU A 245 -30.15 -4.94 30.97
C GLU A 245 -29.04 -4.09 30.38
N SER A 246 -28.00 -4.74 29.86
CA SER A 246 -26.94 -4.09 29.10
C SER A 246 -27.57 -3.46 27.87
N LYS A 247 -27.86 -2.14 27.94
CA LYS A 247 -28.18 -1.37 26.75
C LYS A 247 -26.92 -1.36 25.89
N SER A 248 -26.95 -2.12 24.80
CA SER A 248 -26.07 -1.93 23.69
C SER A 248 -26.18 -0.47 23.25
N LEU A 249 -25.07 0.27 23.26
CA LEU A 249 -24.99 1.60 22.66
C LEU A 249 -25.12 1.39 21.14
N ASP A 250 -26.35 1.49 20.65
CA ASP A 250 -26.64 1.64 19.22
C ASP A 250 -26.13 3.00 18.78
N LEU A 251 -24.91 3.01 18.31
CA LEU A 251 -24.37 4.12 17.52
C LEU A 251 -25.02 4.11 16.14
N LYS A 252 -26.26 4.60 16.10
CA LYS A 252 -26.94 4.87 14.80
C LYS A 252 -26.25 6.06 14.17
N THR A 253 -25.49 5.82 13.12
CA THR A 253 -25.00 6.88 12.24
C THR A 253 -26.19 7.52 11.52
N SER A 254 -26.09 8.83 11.21
CA SER A 254 -27.18 9.62 10.60
C SER A 254 -27.68 9.09 9.26
N PHE A 255 -27.01 8.11 8.68
CA PHE A 255 -27.36 7.43 7.43
C PHE A 255 -28.38 6.29 7.62
N GLU A 256 -28.62 5.83 8.84
CA GLU A 256 -29.48 4.64 9.09
C GLU A 256 -30.91 4.97 9.54
N LYS A 257 -31.30 6.25 9.52
CA LYS A 257 -32.64 6.63 10.01
C LYS A 257 -33.81 6.02 9.24
N ASP A 258 -33.60 5.59 7.99
CA ASP A 258 -34.65 5.06 7.11
C ASP A 258 -34.37 3.64 6.59
N TYR A 259 -33.33 2.96 7.07
CA TYR A 259 -33.03 1.60 6.65
C TYR A 259 -33.97 0.60 7.33
N LYS A 260 -34.97 0.15 6.60
CA LYS A 260 -35.76 -1.04 6.98
C LYS A 260 -35.00 -2.29 6.54
N LYS A 261 -34.58 -3.10 7.52
CA LYS A 261 -33.96 -4.39 7.24
C LYS A 261 -34.89 -5.21 6.35
N PRO A 262 -34.45 -5.63 5.14
CA PRO A 262 -35.34 -6.41 4.26
C PRO A 262 -35.72 -7.69 4.98
N LYS A 263 -37.04 -8.04 4.90
CA LYS A 263 -37.54 -9.29 5.43
C LYS A 263 -37.37 -10.36 4.34
N PRO A 264 -37.19 -11.64 4.72
CA PRO A 264 -37.09 -12.74 3.74
C PRO A 264 -38.26 -12.82 2.75
N GLU A 265 -39.41 -12.24 3.11
CA GLU A 265 -40.62 -12.19 2.27
C GLU A 265 -40.52 -11.10 1.17
N ASP A 266 -39.64 -10.14 1.30
CA ASP A 266 -39.41 -9.07 0.31
C ASP A 266 -38.57 -9.58 -0.88
N ASP A 267 -37.73 -10.59 -0.66
CA ASP A 267 -36.89 -11.22 -1.70
C ASP A 267 -37.70 -12.08 -2.69
N ILE A 268 -38.92 -12.52 -2.32
CA ILE A 268 -39.75 -13.34 -3.17
C ILE A 268 -40.51 -12.51 -4.23
N LYS A 269 -40.67 -11.20 -4.01
CA LYS A 269 -41.37 -10.29 -4.91
C LYS A 269 -40.48 -9.47 -5.82
N ALA A 270 -39.24 -9.28 -5.47
CA ALA A 270 -38.23 -8.70 -6.34
C ALA A 270 -37.57 -9.81 -7.15
N GLY A 271 -37.97 -9.98 -8.41
CA GLY A 271 -37.34 -10.94 -9.32
C GLY A 271 -35.83 -10.76 -9.25
N LEU A 272 -35.10 -11.84 -8.97
CA LEU A 272 -33.70 -11.90 -8.57
C LEU A 272 -32.70 -11.40 -9.64
N TYR A 273 -33.14 -11.00 -10.80
CA TYR A 273 -32.36 -10.27 -11.85
C TYR A 273 -33.41 -9.68 -12.82
N GLY A 274 -33.33 -8.35 -13.02
CA GLY A 274 -34.07 -7.73 -14.11
C GLY A 274 -33.72 -8.42 -15.42
N LYS A 275 -34.75 -8.96 -16.12
CA LYS A 275 -34.58 -9.45 -17.49
C LYS A 275 -34.06 -8.30 -18.33
N ILE A 276 -32.84 -8.44 -18.82
CA ILE A 276 -32.33 -7.63 -19.94
C ILE A 276 -33.05 -8.21 -21.16
N GLU A 277 -34.07 -7.52 -21.65
CA GLU A 277 -34.60 -7.79 -22.98
C GLU A 277 -33.57 -7.29 -24.00
N VAL A 278 -33.13 -8.19 -24.87
CA VAL A 278 -32.22 -7.96 -25.99
C VAL A 278 -32.96 -7.30 -27.14
#